data_156e326a3294f31fd0c3ccb820e3a5cd
#
_entry.id   156e326a3294f31fd0c3ccb820e3a5cd
#
_cell.length_a   1.000
_cell.length_b   1.000
_cell.length_c   1.000
_cell.angle_alpha   90.00
_cell.angle_beta   90.00
_cell.angle_gamma   90.00
#
_symmetry.space_group_name_H-M   'P 1'
#
loop_
_entity.id
_entity.type
_entity.pdbx_description
1 polymer ?
#
loop_
_entity_poly.entity_id
_entity_poly.type
_entity_poly.pdbx_seq_one_letter_code
_entity_poly.pdbx_strand_id
1 'polypeptide(L)'
;MSLDSMRDLLVRELRDLYSAGTMVLKALPALASAVTSRPLRHLLVDHSHEAEVQLDRLETIFASLGADPWGLRCRGMEGLVDESVVLLTEHGDQAVREAAIAAEALRIGHYLMAGYNSACRHARHLWLDTLVEPLTVSLGEVQATTALLTNMAEHMTPGTPIMAEATGT
;
A
#
# COMPACT_ATOMS: atom_id res chain seq x y z
N MET A 1 -3.50 -25.14 3.27
CA MET A 1 -3.32 -24.53 4.61
C MET A 1 -4.66 -24.61 5.31
N SER A 2 -4.74 -25.24 6.47
CA SER A 2 -5.96 -25.32 7.27
C SER A 2 -6.07 -24.07 8.15
N LEU A 3 -7.27 -23.61 8.48
CA LEU A 3 -7.54 -22.50 9.38
C LEU A 3 -8.20 -23.02 10.65
N ASP A 4 -7.46 -23.83 11.41
CA ASP A 4 -8.00 -24.52 12.58
C ASP A 4 -7.83 -23.71 13.87
N SER A 5 -7.04 -22.63 13.83
CA SER A 5 -6.77 -21.77 14.98
C SER A 5 -6.60 -20.30 14.59
N MET A 6 -6.74 -19.41 15.58
CA MET A 6 -6.40 -17.98 15.41
C MET A 6 -4.93 -17.76 15.09
N ARG A 7 -4.05 -18.68 15.48
CA ARG A 7 -2.63 -18.65 15.10
C ARG A 7 -2.46 -18.91 13.60
N ASP A 8 -3.20 -19.88 13.05
CA ASP A 8 -3.17 -20.13 11.60
C ASP A 8 -3.69 -18.95 10.80
N LEU A 9 -4.73 -18.27 11.30
CA LEU A 9 -5.26 -17.07 10.70
C LEU A 9 -4.23 -15.93 10.75
N LEU A 10 -3.55 -15.70 11.86
CA LEU A 10 -2.48 -14.72 11.98
C LEU A 10 -1.36 -15.01 10.98
N VAL A 11 -0.85 -16.24 10.92
CA VAL A 11 0.21 -16.63 9.98
C VAL A 11 -0.23 -16.43 8.53
N ARG A 12 -1.48 -16.69 8.21
CA ARG A 12 -2.06 -16.46 6.89
C ARG A 12 -2.08 -14.96 6.56
N GLU A 13 -2.55 -14.10 7.46
CA GLU A 13 -2.56 -12.64 7.28
C GLU A 13 -1.15 -12.09 7.08
N LEU A 14 -0.20 -12.56 7.88
CA LEU A 14 1.21 -12.15 7.73
C LEU A 14 1.78 -12.57 6.37
N ARG A 15 1.46 -13.78 5.87
CA ARG A 15 1.86 -14.22 4.53
C ARG A 15 1.22 -13.40 3.42
N ASP A 16 -0.04 -13.01 3.59
CA ASP A 16 -0.71 -12.12 2.64
C ASP A 16 -0.02 -10.75 2.60
N LEU A 17 0.28 -10.16 3.75
CA LEU A 17 1.04 -8.91 3.87
C LEU A 17 2.44 -9.02 3.25
N TYR A 18 3.17 -10.10 3.50
CA TYR A 18 4.50 -10.31 2.94
C TYR A 18 4.46 -10.42 1.41
N SER A 19 3.50 -11.20 0.88
CA SER A 19 3.28 -11.31 -0.56
C SER A 19 2.88 -9.97 -1.17
N ALA A 20 1.95 -9.24 -0.53
CA ALA A 20 1.51 -7.92 -0.96
C ALA A 20 2.67 -6.91 -0.98
N GLY A 21 3.43 -6.80 0.12
CA GLY A 21 4.59 -5.90 0.24
C GLY A 21 5.66 -6.18 -0.82
N THR A 22 5.93 -7.46 -1.10
CA THR A 22 6.88 -7.86 -2.16
C THR A 22 6.43 -7.40 -3.56
N MET A 23 5.13 -7.43 -3.85
CA MET A 23 4.58 -6.94 -5.12
C MET A 23 4.66 -5.42 -5.21
N VAL A 24 4.29 -4.72 -4.13
CA VAL A 24 4.35 -3.25 -4.03
C VAL A 24 5.78 -2.76 -4.21
N LEU A 25 6.75 -3.35 -3.51
CA LEU A 25 8.17 -3.00 -3.62
C LEU A 25 8.68 -3.09 -5.07
N LYS A 26 8.18 -4.06 -5.85
CA LYS A 26 8.55 -4.22 -7.26
C LYS A 26 7.87 -3.22 -8.19
N ALA A 27 6.64 -2.78 -7.86
CA ALA A 27 5.85 -1.89 -8.71
C ALA A 27 6.20 -0.41 -8.52
N LEU A 28 6.48 0.02 -7.29
CA LEU A 28 6.70 1.43 -6.93
C LEU A 28 7.78 2.14 -7.75
N PRO A 29 8.95 1.56 -8.09
CA PRO A 29 9.95 2.22 -8.90
C PRO A 29 9.46 2.61 -10.30
N ALA A 30 8.65 1.76 -10.93
CA ALA A 30 8.07 2.05 -12.25
C ALA A 30 7.04 3.20 -12.16
N LEU A 31 6.19 3.20 -11.13
CA LEU A 31 5.23 4.27 -10.87
C LEU A 31 5.96 5.61 -10.60
N ALA A 32 6.99 5.60 -9.76
CA ALA A 32 7.80 6.78 -9.47
C ALA A 32 8.49 7.36 -10.72
N SER A 33 8.91 6.49 -11.65
CA SER A 33 9.53 6.91 -12.91
C SER A 33 8.55 7.51 -13.91
N ALA A 34 7.26 7.15 -13.82
CA ALA A 34 6.22 7.58 -14.75
C ALA A 34 5.62 8.96 -14.43
N VAL A 35 5.92 9.52 -13.25
CA VAL A 35 5.39 10.82 -12.81
C VAL A 35 6.42 11.93 -12.97
N THR A 36 5.99 13.13 -13.37
CA THR A 36 6.81 14.35 -13.47
C THR A 36 6.74 15.20 -12.22
N SER A 37 5.62 15.11 -11.47
CA SER A 37 5.45 15.77 -10.17
C SER A 37 6.52 15.31 -9.18
N ARG A 38 7.39 16.23 -8.78
CA ARG A 38 8.44 15.94 -7.80
C ARG A 38 7.89 15.46 -6.45
N PRO A 39 6.84 16.11 -5.88
CA PRO A 39 6.28 15.64 -4.62
C PRO A 39 5.73 14.21 -4.69
N LEU A 40 4.98 13.88 -5.75
CA LEU A 40 4.46 12.52 -5.93
C LEU A 40 5.58 11.50 -6.11
N ARG A 41 6.60 11.85 -6.92
CA ARG A 41 7.76 10.97 -7.12
C ARG A 41 8.48 10.67 -5.81
N HIS A 42 8.77 11.70 -4.98
CA HIS A 42 9.41 11.51 -3.70
C HIS A 42 8.58 10.60 -2.80
N LEU A 43 7.27 10.83 -2.71
CA LEU A 43 6.38 10.02 -1.89
C LEU A 43 6.36 8.54 -2.33
N LEU A 44 6.36 8.27 -3.64
CA LEU A 44 6.43 6.89 -4.16
C LEU A 44 7.79 6.23 -3.88
N VAL A 45 8.89 7.00 -3.93
CA VAL A 45 10.23 6.51 -3.57
C VAL A 45 10.32 6.23 -2.08
N ASP A 46 9.85 7.14 -1.23
CA ASP A 46 9.83 6.96 0.23
C ASP A 46 8.98 5.74 0.61
N HIS A 47 7.81 5.57 -0.03
CA HIS A 47 6.98 4.38 0.15
C HIS A 47 7.71 3.08 -0.25
N SER A 48 8.57 3.13 -1.27
CA SER A 48 9.40 1.96 -1.65
C SER A 48 10.39 1.58 -0.54
N HIS A 49 11.06 2.56 0.07
CA HIS A 49 11.96 2.33 1.20
C HIS A 49 11.23 1.83 2.45
N GLU A 50 10.05 2.40 2.74
CA GLU A 50 9.20 1.93 3.83
C GLU A 50 8.77 0.47 3.62
N ALA A 51 8.37 0.11 2.39
CA ALA A 51 7.98 -1.26 2.04
C ALA A 51 9.11 -2.26 2.26
N GLU A 52 10.36 -1.90 1.94
CA GLU A 52 11.54 -2.72 2.20
C GLU A 52 11.73 -2.97 3.69
N VAL A 53 11.71 -1.92 4.51
CA VAL A 53 11.83 -2.01 5.97
C VAL A 53 10.68 -2.81 6.59
N GLN A 54 9.47 -2.68 6.06
CA GLN A 54 8.30 -3.44 6.52
C GLN A 54 8.44 -4.94 6.21
N LEU A 55 9.00 -5.30 5.06
CA LEU A 55 9.29 -6.69 4.71
C LEU A 55 10.31 -7.31 5.66
N ASP A 56 11.42 -6.62 5.96
CA ASP A 56 12.42 -7.07 6.92
C ASP A 56 11.81 -7.30 8.32
N ARG A 57 10.90 -6.41 8.71
CA ARG A 57 10.16 -6.50 9.97
C ARG A 57 9.23 -7.74 10.01
N LEU A 58 8.55 -8.02 8.89
CA LEU A 58 7.73 -9.22 8.73
C LEU A 58 8.59 -10.49 8.76
N GLU A 59 9.77 -10.52 8.14
CA GLU A 59 10.70 -11.65 8.20
C GLU A 59 11.15 -11.94 9.64
N THR A 60 11.45 -10.91 10.42
CA THR A 60 11.76 -11.03 11.84
C THR A 60 10.59 -11.63 12.64
N ILE A 61 9.36 -11.21 12.33
CA ILE A 61 8.14 -11.75 12.94
C ILE A 61 7.98 -13.23 12.57
N PHE A 62 8.17 -13.61 11.31
CA PHE A 62 8.10 -15.01 10.88
C PHE A 62 9.15 -15.88 11.58
N ALA A 63 10.38 -15.40 11.70
CA ALA A 63 11.43 -16.09 12.44
C ALA A 63 11.03 -16.35 13.90
N SER A 64 10.44 -15.37 14.57
CA SER A 64 9.97 -15.50 15.95
C SER A 64 8.81 -16.49 16.12
N LEU A 65 8.00 -16.65 15.09
CA LEU A 65 6.89 -17.60 15.04
C LEU A 65 7.33 -19.03 14.64
N GLY A 66 8.56 -19.20 14.19
CA GLY A 66 9.03 -20.46 13.60
C GLY A 66 8.23 -20.83 12.34
N ALA A 67 7.81 -19.82 11.56
CA ALA A 67 6.99 -19.97 10.38
C ALA A 67 7.72 -19.42 9.14
N ASP A 68 7.31 -19.88 7.97
CA ASP A 68 7.87 -19.47 6.69
C ASP A 68 7.00 -18.36 6.06
N PRO A 69 7.55 -17.24 5.55
CA PRO A 69 6.79 -16.18 4.90
C PRO A 69 6.17 -16.61 3.55
N TRP A 70 6.68 -17.66 2.95
CA TRP A 70 6.28 -18.11 1.62
C TRP A 70 5.02 -18.98 1.61
N GLY A 71 4.49 -19.20 0.40
CA GLY A 71 3.43 -20.19 0.17
C GLY A 71 2.03 -19.60 0.04
N LEU A 72 1.89 -18.26 0.10
CA LEU A 72 0.64 -17.58 -0.21
C LEU A 72 0.89 -16.47 -1.25
N ARG A 73 0.03 -16.38 -2.26
CA ARG A 73 0.00 -15.29 -3.24
C ARG A 73 -1.17 -14.38 -2.93
N CYS A 74 -0.90 -13.12 -2.68
CA CYS A 74 -1.92 -12.11 -2.41
C CYS A 74 -2.58 -11.69 -3.73
N ARG A 75 -3.72 -12.31 -4.06
CA ARG A 75 -4.44 -12.02 -5.30
C ARG A 75 -5.08 -10.62 -5.32
N GLY A 76 -5.43 -10.09 -4.15
CA GLY A 76 -5.95 -8.74 -4.03
C GLY A 76 -4.91 -7.70 -4.45
N MET A 77 -3.70 -7.81 -3.89
CA MET A 77 -2.60 -6.91 -4.25
C MET A 77 -2.12 -7.14 -5.69
N GLU A 78 -2.10 -8.39 -6.14
CA GLU A 78 -1.79 -8.69 -7.54
C GLU A 78 -2.68 -7.90 -8.50
N GLY A 79 -4.01 -7.91 -8.27
CA GLY A 79 -4.95 -7.13 -9.08
C GLY A 79 -4.68 -5.63 -9.04
N LEU A 80 -4.41 -5.06 -7.85
CA LEU A 80 -4.08 -3.64 -7.71
C LEU A 80 -2.78 -3.26 -8.43
N VAL A 81 -1.76 -4.11 -8.34
CA VAL A 81 -0.49 -3.88 -9.05
C VAL A 81 -0.66 -4.02 -10.56
N ASP A 82 -1.44 -4.99 -11.02
CA ASP A 82 -1.73 -5.16 -12.45
C ASP A 82 -2.46 -3.93 -13.02
N GLU A 83 -3.46 -3.38 -12.31
CA GLU A 83 -4.12 -2.12 -12.66
C GLU A 83 -3.12 -0.96 -12.74
N SER A 84 -2.20 -0.87 -11.76
CA SER A 84 -1.15 0.15 -11.77
C SER A 84 -0.23 0.03 -13.00
N VAL A 85 0.10 -1.18 -13.42
CA VAL A 85 0.94 -1.43 -14.62
C VAL A 85 0.21 -1.04 -15.90
N VAL A 86 -1.11 -1.29 -15.98
CA VAL A 86 -1.93 -0.85 -17.13
C VAL A 86 -1.84 0.66 -17.31
N LEU A 87 -1.94 1.46 -16.25
CA LEU A 87 -1.82 2.92 -16.29
C LEU A 87 -0.48 3.41 -16.87
N LEU A 88 0.60 2.64 -16.73
CA LEU A 88 1.90 3.01 -17.30
C LEU A 88 1.89 2.95 -18.83
N THR A 89 1.00 2.17 -19.43
CA THR A 89 0.87 2.00 -20.88
C THR A 89 -0.16 2.93 -21.51
N GLU A 90 -1.03 3.53 -20.69
CA GLU A 90 -2.07 4.45 -21.19
C GLU A 90 -1.47 5.78 -21.63
N HIS A 91 -2.04 6.34 -22.70
CA HIS A 91 -1.66 7.64 -23.23
C HIS A 91 -2.71 8.69 -22.86
N GLY A 92 -2.26 9.92 -22.67
CA GLY A 92 -3.16 11.02 -22.33
C GLY A 92 -2.44 12.21 -21.69
N ASP A 93 -3.22 13.11 -21.13
CA ASP A 93 -2.71 14.25 -20.39
C ASP A 93 -1.90 13.79 -19.17
N GLN A 94 -0.71 14.37 -18.98
CA GLN A 94 0.22 13.96 -17.93
C GLN A 94 -0.37 14.16 -16.54
N ALA A 95 -1.08 15.27 -16.30
CA ALA A 95 -1.67 15.53 -14.99
C ALA A 95 -2.80 14.55 -14.66
N VAL A 96 -3.59 14.15 -15.66
CA VAL A 96 -4.64 13.12 -15.50
C VAL A 96 -4.02 11.76 -15.19
N ARG A 97 -2.96 11.38 -15.88
CA ARG A 97 -2.23 10.13 -15.62
C ARG A 97 -1.61 10.10 -14.23
N GLU A 98 -1.02 11.21 -13.78
CA GLU A 98 -0.45 11.33 -12.43
C GLU A 98 -1.53 11.23 -11.35
N ALA A 99 -2.70 11.83 -11.57
CA ALA A 99 -3.84 11.69 -10.67
C ALA A 99 -4.32 10.22 -10.59
N ALA A 100 -4.32 9.49 -11.70
CA ALA A 100 -4.64 8.07 -11.73
C ALA A 100 -3.58 7.24 -10.97
N ILE A 101 -2.29 7.51 -11.16
CA ILE A 101 -1.20 6.84 -10.41
C ILE A 101 -1.32 7.10 -8.91
N ALA A 102 -1.62 8.33 -8.50
CA ALA A 102 -1.83 8.66 -7.09
C ALA A 102 -3.03 7.89 -6.50
N ALA A 103 -4.12 7.74 -7.27
CA ALA A 103 -5.29 6.98 -6.86
C ALA A 103 -4.98 5.48 -6.70
N GLU A 104 -4.17 4.88 -7.58
CA GLU A 104 -3.74 3.48 -7.42
C GLU A 104 -2.83 3.30 -6.20
N ALA A 105 -1.86 4.20 -5.99
CA ALA A 105 -1.01 4.16 -4.80
C ALA A 105 -1.85 4.26 -3.52
N LEU A 106 -2.92 5.06 -3.54
CA LEU A 106 -3.86 5.19 -2.43
C LEU A 106 -4.63 3.89 -2.16
N ARG A 107 -5.11 3.20 -3.21
CA ARG A 107 -5.77 1.88 -3.08
C ARG A 107 -4.84 0.84 -2.47
N ILE A 108 -3.59 0.79 -2.92
CA ILE A 108 -2.54 -0.07 -2.37
C ILE A 108 -2.34 0.22 -0.89
N GLY A 109 -2.21 1.49 -0.49
CA GLY A 109 -2.06 1.90 0.89
C GLY A 109 -3.23 1.43 1.77
N HIS A 110 -4.47 1.63 1.33
CA HIS A 110 -5.65 1.16 2.08
C HIS A 110 -5.71 -0.36 2.22
N TYR A 111 -5.29 -1.11 1.20
CA TYR A 111 -5.18 -2.57 1.28
C TYR A 111 -4.20 -3.00 2.37
N LEU A 112 -2.99 -2.43 2.36
CA LEU A 112 -1.97 -2.72 3.38
C LEU A 112 -2.43 -2.32 4.78
N MET A 113 -3.08 -1.16 4.94
CA MET A 113 -3.66 -0.72 6.21
C MET A 113 -4.65 -1.76 6.77
N ALA A 114 -5.54 -2.28 5.93
CA ALA A 114 -6.52 -3.29 6.34
C ALA A 114 -5.83 -4.58 6.82
N GLY A 115 -4.80 -5.04 6.10
CA GLY A 115 -4.00 -6.21 6.46
C GLY A 115 -3.26 -6.02 7.78
N TYR A 116 -2.51 -4.92 7.95
CA TYR A 116 -1.80 -4.64 9.21
C TYR A 116 -2.75 -4.47 10.39
N ASN A 117 -3.91 -3.81 10.22
CA ASN A 117 -4.94 -3.73 11.27
C ASN A 117 -5.42 -5.12 11.70
N SER A 118 -5.66 -6.02 10.74
CA SER A 118 -6.08 -7.39 11.02
C SER A 118 -4.99 -8.16 11.76
N ALA A 119 -3.74 -8.09 11.30
CA ALA A 119 -2.60 -8.74 11.93
C ALA A 119 -2.39 -8.25 13.38
N CYS A 120 -2.42 -6.93 13.63
CA CYS A 120 -2.34 -6.35 14.97
C CYS A 120 -3.44 -6.87 15.89
N ARG A 121 -4.69 -6.93 15.41
CA ARG A 121 -5.83 -7.43 16.19
C ARG A 121 -5.67 -8.90 16.54
N HIS A 122 -5.22 -9.73 15.59
CA HIS A 122 -5.00 -11.16 15.82
C HIS A 122 -3.83 -11.41 16.77
N ALA A 123 -2.72 -10.66 16.64
CA ALA A 123 -1.59 -10.74 17.54
C ALA A 123 -1.99 -10.39 18.99
N ARG A 124 -2.77 -9.31 19.19
CA ARG A 124 -3.32 -8.95 20.52
C ARG A 124 -4.22 -10.04 21.08
N HIS A 125 -5.11 -10.60 20.27
CA HIS A 125 -6.00 -11.67 20.71
C HIS A 125 -5.25 -12.91 21.18
N LEU A 126 -4.09 -13.18 20.59
CA LEU A 126 -3.21 -14.30 20.94
C LEU A 126 -2.18 -13.98 22.05
N TRP A 127 -2.22 -12.78 22.62
CA TRP A 127 -1.28 -12.31 23.65
C TRP A 127 0.19 -12.36 23.18
N LEU A 128 0.41 -12.12 21.87
CA LEU A 128 1.73 -12.07 21.26
C LEU A 128 2.27 -10.63 21.24
N ASP A 129 2.48 -10.04 22.42
CA ASP A 129 2.83 -8.63 22.58
C ASP A 129 4.11 -8.25 21.83
N THR A 130 5.06 -9.17 21.72
CA THR A 130 6.31 -8.98 20.97
C THR A 130 6.09 -8.76 19.46
N LEU A 131 4.94 -9.16 18.92
CA LEU A 131 4.57 -8.95 17.52
C LEU A 131 3.72 -7.68 17.35
N VAL A 132 3.01 -7.25 18.39
CA VAL A 132 2.09 -6.11 18.33
C VAL A 132 2.85 -4.82 18.03
N GLU A 133 3.99 -4.59 18.70
CA GLU A 133 4.78 -3.38 18.50
C GLU A 133 5.27 -3.23 17.05
N PRO A 134 6.03 -4.18 16.46
CA PRO A 134 6.52 -4.03 15.08
C PRO A 134 5.38 -3.94 14.04
N LEU A 135 4.27 -4.66 14.24
CA LEU A 135 3.09 -4.54 13.37
C LEU A 135 2.42 -3.17 13.48
N THR A 136 2.35 -2.60 14.70
CA THR A 136 1.78 -1.26 14.92
C THR A 136 2.66 -0.18 14.32
N VAL A 137 3.97 -0.31 14.36
CA VAL A 137 4.91 0.60 13.69
C VAL A 137 4.66 0.58 12.18
N SER A 138 4.63 -0.60 11.56
CA SER A 138 4.34 -0.71 10.11
C SER A 138 2.97 -0.15 9.74
N LEU A 139 1.95 -0.39 10.56
CA LEU A 139 0.62 0.20 10.36
C LEU A 139 0.68 1.73 10.39
N GLY A 140 1.40 2.32 11.34
CA GLY A 140 1.56 3.78 11.46
C GLY A 140 2.26 4.40 10.26
N GLU A 141 3.30 3.75 9.73
CA GLU A 141 4.00 4.16 8.51
C GLU A 141 3.04 4.16 7.31
N VAL A 142 2.33 3.05 7.08
CA VAL A 142 1.36 2.95 5.97
C VAL A 142 0.23 3.98 6.11
N GLN A 143 -0.25 4.24 7.34
CA GLN A 143 -1.25 5.27 7.60
C GLN A 143 -0.74 6.67 7.24
N ALA A 144 0.48 7.00 7.62
CA ALA A 144 1.09 8.30 7.31
C ALA A 144 1.24 8.51 5.80
N THR A 145 1.80 7.52 5.08
CA THR A 145 1.96 7.58 3.63
C THR A 145 0.61 7.64 2.91
N THR A 146 -0.40 6.87 3.37
CA THR A 146 -1.76 6.91 2.80
C THR A 146 -2.42 8.28 3.01
N ALA A 147 -2.22 8.92 4.17
CA ALA A 147 -2.73 10.27 4.43
C ALA A 147 -2.09 11.31 3.52
N LEU A 148 -0.77 11.23 3.28
CA LEU A 148 -0.07 12.11 2.34
C LEU A 148 -0.56 11.91 0.90
N LEU A 149 -0.77 10.66 0.47
CA LEU A 149 -1.34 10.35 -0.84
C LEU A 149 -2.76 10.90 -0.99
N THR A 150 -3.59 10.79 0.05
CA THR A 150 -4.97 11.34 0.06
C THR A 150 -4.92 12.87 -0.14
N ASN A 151 -4.13 13.57 0.66
CA ASN A 151 -3.99 15.01 0.55
C ASN A 151 -3.48 15.41 -0.84
N MET A 152 -2.52 14.68 -1.38
CA MET A 152 -1.99 14.96 -2.70
C MET A 152 -3.04 14.72 -3.80
N ALA A 153 -3.80 13.65 -3.75
CA ALA A 153 -4.84 13.32 -4.72
C ALA A 153 -5.95 14.41 -4.76
N GLU A 154 -6.32 14.95 -3.60
CA GLU A 154 -7.29 16.07 -3.51
C GLU A 154 -6.83 17.33 -4.26
N HIS A 155 -5.52 17.59 -4.28
CA HIS A 155 -4.95 18.78 -4.93
C HIS A 155 -4.51 18.54 -6.38
N MET A 156 -4.42 17.28 -6.82
CA MET A 156 -4.04 16.91 -8.19
C MET A 156 -5.23 16.79 -9.15
N THR A 157 -6.47 16.99 -8.68
CA THR A 157 -7.65 16.95 -9.57
C THR A 157 -7.53 18.09 -10.59
N PRO A 158 -7.33 17.81 -11.90
CA PRO A 158 -7.25 18.83 -12.92
C PRO A 158 -8.56 19.62 -12.97
N GLY A 159 -8.47 20.90 -12.66
CA GLY A 159 -9.48 21.92 -12.83
C GLY A 159 -10.93 21.48 -12.64
N THR A 160 -11.52 21.79 -11.48
CA THR A 160 -12.94 22.13 -11.48
C THR A 160 -13.13 23.18 -12.58
N PRO A 161 -13.96 22.96 -13.62
CA PRO A 161 -14.23 24.02 -14.59
C PRO A 161 -14.64 25.24 -13.78
N ILE A 162 -13.87 26.33 -13.90
CA ILE A 162 -14.35 27.63 -13.42
C ILE A 162 -15.67 27.80 -14.15
N MET A 163 -16.77 27.67 -13.42
CA MET A 163 -18.08 28.00 -13.93
C MET A 163 -17.93 29.42 -14.44
N ALA A 164 -17.84 29.58 -15.76
CA ALA A 164 -17.86 30.88 -16.37
C ALA A 164 -19.09 31.55 -15.80
N GLU A 165 -18.88 32.60 -15.00
CA GLU A 165 -19.97 33.45 -14.54
C GLU A 165 -20.77 33.82 -15.76
N ALA A 166 -22.01 33.35 -15.81
CA ALA A 166 -22.97 33.77 -16.80
C ALA A 166 -23.14 35.29 -16.58
N THR A 167 -22.34 36.07 -17.32
CA THR A 167 -22.58 37.49 -17.44
C THR A 167 -23.93 37.61 -18.15
N GLY A 168 -24.98 37.78 -17.35
CA GLY A 168 -26.29 38.13 -17.79
C GLY A 168 -26.21 39.54 -18.42
N THR A 169 -26.68 39.60 -19.63
CA THR A 169 -27.21 40.80 -20.23
C THR A 169 -28.70 40.78 -20.15
#